data_a3f4e0515040ced70319bc8d4ec89b92
#
_entry.id   a3f4e0515040ced70319bc8d4ec89b92
#
_cell.length_a   1.000
_cell.length_b   1.000
_cell.length_c   1.000
_cell.angle_alpha   90.00
_cell.angle_beta   90.00
_cell.angle_gamma   90.00
#
_symmetry.space_group_name_H-M   'P 1'
#
loop_
_entity.id
_entity.type
_entity.pdbx_description
1 polymer ?
#
loop_
_entity_poly.entity_id
_entity_poly.type
_entity_poly.pdbx_seq_one_letter_code
_entity_poly.pdbx_strand_id
1 'polypeptide(L)'
;MDSCCVTFKAKAHLAKASRGGLSNGDNAFWGERIRGSLNNSGSCCHSNTREAGMKWFEGTADADAKNKNIENILILSGDHLYRMDYMDFVQNHIDRKADITVSCVPVVKGLFFVTCRASDYGLLKMDNRGRIIQFAEKPKGADLKAMKVDTTRLGLSPQEAMKSPYIASMGVYVFRTDILLNLLRWRYPTSNDFGSEIIPLAVMEHNVEAFLFRDYWEDIGTIKTFYEANMGLTEEFPKFEFYDPKTPIFTSPRFLPPTKIEQCQVVDAIISHGCFLRECSVKHSIVGERSRLDYGVELKDTLMMGADYYQTESEIASLLAEGNIPIGIGRNTKIRNCIIDKNAKIGKDAVIVNKDGVQEADRPDDGFYIRSGITIILEKATIKDGTEKPRRWRQHYILNKKQVVSVLYVD
;
A
#
# COMPACT_ATOMS: atom_id res chain seq x y z
N MET A 1 -5.71 11.08 9.10
CA MET A 1 -4.84 9.97 8.71
C MET A 1 -5.64 8.72 8.93
N ASP A 2 -6.07 8.09 7.82
CA ASP A 2 -6.61 6.75 7.89
C ASP A 2 -5.53 5.89 8.45
N SER A 3 -5.59 5.51 9.70
CA SER A 3 -4.53 4.92 10.52
C SER A 3 -3.16 5.02 9.82
N CYS A 4 -2.07 5.12 10.49
CA CYS A 4 -0.74 5.27 9.86
C CYS A 4 -0.40 4.22 8.78
N CYS A 5 -1.36 3.40 8.40
CA CYS A 5 -1.31 2.47 7.28
C CYS A 5 -1.83 3.16 6.03
N VAL A 6 -0.94 3.60 5.17
CA VAL A 6 -1.30 4.13 3.86
C VAL A 6 -1.60 2.95 2.95
N THR A 7 -2.87 2.61 2.82
CA THR A 7 -3.33 1.64 1.82
C THR A 7 -3.94 2.41 0.68
N PHE A 8 -3.28 2.44 -0.47
CA PHE A 8 -3.84 2.99 -1.70
C PHE A 8 -4.60 1.89 -2.44
N LYS A 9 -5.89 2.08 -2.67
CA LYS A 9 -6.64 1.28 -3.65
C LYS A 9 -6.30 1.79 -5.06
N ALA A 10 -6.04 0.88 -5.99
CA ALA A 10 -5.98 1.25 -7.41
C ALA A 10 -7.32 1.87 -7.80
N LYS A 11 -7.31 3.15 -8.12
CA LYS A 11 -8.44 3.86 -8.71
C LYS A 11 -7.99 4.48 -10.01
N ALA A 12 -8.70 4.17 -11.10
CA ALA A 12 -8.60 4.96 -12.30
C ALA A 12 -9.18 6.35 -12.00
N HIS A 13 -8.39 7.39 -12.16
CA HIS A 13 -8.84 8.77 -12.03
C HIS A 13 -8.93 9.38 -13.42
N LEU A 14 -10.12 9.86 -13.77
CA LEU A 14 -10.38 10.60 -14.99
C LEU A 14 -9.96 12.06 -14.78
N ALA A 15 -8.84 12.46 -15.36
CA ALA A 15 -8.40 13.85 -15.35
C ALA A 15 -8.83 14.55 -16.63
N LYS A 16 -9.58 15.67 -16.51
CA LYS A 16 -9.92 16.54 -17.62
C LYS A 16 -8.84 17.60 -17.74
N ALA A 17 -7.88 17.38 -18.64
CA ALA A 17 -6.96 18.43 -19.06
C ALA A 17 -7.53 19.11 -20.31
N SER A 18 -8.18 20.25 -20.14
CA SER A 18 -8.53 21.14 -21.27
C SER A 18 -7.35 22.07 -21.55
N ARG A 19 -7.12 22.39 -22.83
CA ARG A 19 -6.15 23.40 -23.30
C ARG A 19 -6.53 24.78 -22.76
N GLY A 20 -6.18 25.11 -21.55
CA GLY A 20 -6.38 26.43 -20.94
C GLY A 20 -5.75 26.38 -19.55
N GLY A 21 -4.77 27.26 -19.31
CA GLY A 21 -4.00 27.30 -18.08
C GLY A 21 -4.88 27.25 -16.84
N LEU A 22 -4.65 26.24 -16.03
CA LEU A 22 -5.34 26.03 -14.76
C LEU A 22 -4.72 26.95 -13.71
N SER A 23 -5.55 27.77 -13.06
CA SER A 23 -5.15 28.60 -11.92
C SER A 23 -5.08 27.77 -10.64
N ASN A 24 -4.25 28.19 -9.67
CA ASN A 24 -4.04 27.53 -8.36
C ASN A 24 -5.32 27.32 -7.51
N GLY A 25 -6.50 27.74 -7.97
CA GLY A 25 -7.78 27.56 -7.29
C GLY A 25 -8.47 26.21 -7.56
N ASP A 26 -8.03 25.47 -8.59
CA ASP A 26 -8.74 24.26 -9.05
C ASP A 26 -8.48 23.00 -8.23
N ASN A 27 -7.46 23.02 -7.36
CA ASN A 27 -7.15 21.88 -6.48
C ASN A 27 -8.27 21.54 -5.48
N ALA A 28 -9.08 22.52 -5.07
CA ALA A 28 -10.22 22.30 -4.16
C ALA A 28 -11.41 21.61 -4.87
N PHE A 29 -11.57 21.81 -6.18
CA PHE A 29 -12.66 21.29 -6.97
C PHE A 29 -12.59 19.76 -7.18
N TRP A 30 -11.39 19.19 -7.17
CA TRP A 30 -11.17 17.75 -7.35
C TRP A 30 -11.61 16.91 -6.13
N GLY A 31 -11.49 17.45 -4.92
CA GLY A 31 -11.90 16.78 -3.68
C GLY A 31 -13.41 16.55 -3.57
N GLU A 32 -14.23 17.44 -4.13
CA GLU A 32 -15.71 17.34 -4.04
C GLU A 32 -16.30 16.38 -5.09
N ARG A 33 -15.74 16.27 -6.29
CA ARG A 33 -16.21 15.31 -7.30
C ARG A 33 -15.92 13.86 -6.95
N ILE A 34 -14.84 13.60 -6.23
CA ILE A 34 -14.53 12.26 -5.72
C ILE A 34 -15.57 11.81 -4.67
N ARG A 35 -16.11 12.73 -3.85
CA ARG A 35 -17.17 12.44 -2.87
C ARG A 35 -18.51 12.06 -3.51
N GLY A 36 -18.89 12.70 -4.60
CA GLY A 36 -20.16 12.44 -5.28
C GLY A 36 -20.28 11.06 -5.93
N SER A 37 -19.15 10.47 -6.32
CA SER A 37 -19.10 9.14 -6.96
C SER A 37 -19.08 7.98 -5.95
N LEU A 38 -18.74 8.23 -4.69
CA LEU A 38 -18.61 7.20 -3.65
C LEU A 38 -19.93 6.83 -2.94
N ASN A 39 -20.97 7.67 -3.06
CA ASN A 39 -22.21 7.50 -2.30
C ASN A 39 -23.27 6.59 -2.94
N ASN A 40 -23.06 6.04 -4.15
CA ASN A 40 -24.14 5.35 -4.88
C ASN A 40 -23.89 3.87 -5.23
N SER A 41 -22.89 3.20 -4.70
CA SER A 41 -22.79 1.74 -4.91
C SER A 41 -22.11 1.03 -3.74
N GLY A 42 -22.87 0.84 -2.67
CA GLY A 42 -22.54 -0.17 -1.65
C GLY A 42 -22.83 -1.56 -2.18
N SER A 43 -21.85 -2.22 -2.76
CA SER A 43 -21.79 -3.69 -2.85
C SER A 43 -20.38 -4.10 -3.18
N CYS A 44 -19.72 -4.72 -2.20
CA CYS A 44 -18.38 -5.23 -2.34
C CYS A 44 -18.45 -6.73 -2.60
N CYS A 45 -18.15 -7.18 -3.83
CA CYS A 45 -18.03 -8.59 -4.18
C CYS A 45 -16.61 -9.08 -3.98
N HIS A 46 -16.44 -10.08 -3.14
CA HIS A 46 -15.24 -10.90 -3.01
C HIS A 46 -15.16 -11.85 -4.20
N SER A 47 -14.15 -11.74 -5.01
CA SER A 47 -13.41 -12.74 -5.79
C SER A 47 -12.88 -12.18 -7.12
N ASN A 48 -11.61 -12.42 -7.41
CA ASN A 48 -10.89 -12.01 -8.63
C ASN A 48 -10.75 -10.50 -8.86
N THR A 49 -9.97 -9.86 -8.01
CA THR A 49 -9.80 -8.40 -7.97
C THR A 49 -9.15 -7.78 -9.23
N ARG A 50 -8.33 -8.52 -9.98
CA ARG A 50 -7.71 -8.01 -11.23
C ARG A 50 -8.72 -7.96 -12.38
N GLU A 51 -9.43 -9.06 -12.63
CA GLU A 51 -10.43 -9.13 -13.69
C GLU A 51 -11.63 -8.20 -13.44
N ALA A 52 -12.07 -8.11 -12.18
CA ALA A 52 -13.13 -7.17 -11.78
C ALA A 52 -12.71 -5.71 -11.95
N GLY A 53 -11.44 -5.37 -11.69
CA GLY A 53 -10.90 -4.01 -11.87
C GLY A 53 -10.89 -3.56 -13.33
N MET A 54 -10.47 -4.43 -14.25
CA MET A 54 -10.47 -4.12 -15.69
C MET A 54 -11.90 -3.99 -16.26
N LYS A 55 -12.81 -4.92 -15.92
CA LYS A 55 -14.23 -4.85 -16.32
C LYS A 55 -14.94 -3.64 -15.71
N TRP A 56 -14.63 -3.29 -14.45
CA TRP A 56 -15.18 -2.08 -13.83
C TRP A 56 -14.70 -0.83 -14.56
N PHE A 57 -13.43 -0.80 -14.95
CA PHE A 57 -12.85 0.31 -15.71
C PHE A 57 -13.53 0.47 -17.08
N GLU A 58 -13.77 -0.61 -17.81
CA GLU A 58 -14.53 -0.58 -19.07
C GLU A 58 -15.95 0.01 -18.88
N GLY A 59 -16.67 -0.45 -17.85
CA GLY A 59 -18.02 0.02 -17.56
C GLY A 59 -18.08 1.51 -17.16
N THR A 60 -17.14 1.96 -16.34
CA THR A 60 -17.08 3.37 -15.89
C THR A 60 -16.52 4.30 -16.96
N ALA A 61 -15.52 3.86 -17.72
CA ALA A 61 -15.00 4.63 -18.85
C ALA A 61 -16.09 4.84 -19.92
N ASP A 62 -16.99 3.87 -20.16
CA ASP A 62 -18.13 4.02 -21.05
C ASP A 62 -19.20 4.98 -20.53
N ALA A 63 -19.47 4.95 -19.24
CA ALA A 63 -20.45 5.86 -18.62
C ALA A 63 -19.96 7.31 -18.64
N ASP A 64 -18.65 7.53 -18.43
CA ASP A 64 -18.04 8.85 -18.37
C ASP A 64 -17.49 9.34 -19.73
N ALA A 65 -17.15 8.46 -20.67
CA ALA A 65 -16.82 8.82 -22.05
C ALA A 65 -18.02 9.38 -22.84
N LYS A 66 -19.24 9.18 -22.36
CA LYS A 66 -20.42 9.95 -22.79
C LYS A 66 -20.31 11.43 -22.43
N ASN A 67 -19.49 11.81 -21.45
CA ASN A 67 -19.07 13.18 -21.21
C ASN A 67 -17.87 13.52 -22.12
N LYS A 68 -18.16 13.99 -23.27
CA LYS A 68 -17.43 14.20 -24.52
C LYS A 68 -16.01 14.83 -24.52
N ASN A 69 -15.25 14.91 -23.41
CA ASN A 69 -14.00 15.68 -23.39
C ASN A 69 -12.89 15.11 -22.47
N ILE A 70 -12.84 13.81 -22.22
CA ILE A 70 -11.73 13.23 -21.47
C ILE A 70 -10.68 12.76 -22.46
N GLU A 71 -9.57 13.48 -22.56
CA GLU A 71 -8.48 13.19 -23.49
C GLU A 71 -7.49 12.17 -22.93
N ASN A 72 -7.24 12.22 -21.61
CA ASN A 72 -6.23 11.41 -20.95
C ASN A 72 -6.76 10.74 -19.69
N ILE A 73 -6.29 9.52 -19.39
CA ILE A 73 -6.67 8.74 -18.23
C ILE A 73 -5.43 8.41 -17.44
N LEU A 74 -5.44 8.76 -16.14
CA LEU A 74 -4.39 8.44 -15.18
C LEU A 74 -4.77 7.17 -14.42
N ILE A 75 -3.89 6.16 -14.46
CA ILE A 75 -4.03 4.89 -13.73
C ILE A 75 -2.98 4.86 -12.62
N LEU A 76 -3.42 4.66 -11.39
CA LEU A 76 -2.57 4.62 -10.21
C LEU A 76 -2.51 3.21 -9.63
N SER A 77 -1.33 2.78 -9.20
CA SER A 77 -1.17 1.57 -8.39
C SER A 77 -1.74 1.77 -6.99
N GLY A 78 -2.46 0.77 -6.46
CA GLY A 78 -3.15 0.86 -5.18
C GLY A 78 -2.34 0.38 -3.98
N ASP A 79 -1.20 -0.23 -4.23
CA ASP A 79 -0.32 -0.88 -3.24
C ASP A 79 1.11 -0.31 -3.25
N HIS A 80 1.24 0.98 -3.57
CA HIS A 80 2.52 1.68 -3.59
C HIS A 80 2.49 2.92 -2.69
N LEU A 81 3.61 3.20 -2.04
CA LEU A 81 3.82 4.40 -1.22
C LEU A 81 4.72 5.38 -1.97
N TYR A 82 4.18 6.53 -2.33
CA TYR A 82 4.91 7.61 -3.01
C TYR A 82 4.10 8.91 -2.93
N ARG A 83 4.74 10.02 -3.27
CA ARG A 83 4.08 11.31 -3.47
C ARG A 83 4.51 11.87 -4.81
N MET A 84 3.54 12.15 -5.69
CA MET A 84 3.79 12.62 -7.05
C MET A 84 2.89 13.80 -7.36
N ASP A 85 3.42 14.79 -8.05
CA ASP A 85 2.60 15.79 -8.73
C ASP A 85 2.02 15.16 -10.02
N TYR A 86 0.74 14.80 -9.93
CA TYR A 86 0.06 14.18 -11.06
C TYR A 86 -0.18 15.15 -12.23
N MET A 87 -0.22 16.46 -11.94
CA MET A 87 -0.38 17.46 -13.02
C MET A 87 0.89 17.56 -13.84
N ASP A 88 2.07 17.57 -13.21
CA ASP A 88 3.36 17.52 -13.92
C ASP A 88 3.47 16.24 -14.76
N PHE A 89 3.08 15.09 -14.20
CA PHE A 89 3.07 13.83 -14.92
C PHE A 89 2.17 13.83 -16.16
N VAL A 90 0.94 14.32 -16.04
CA VAL A 90 -0.02 14.43 -17.17
C VAL A 90 0.45 15.49 -18.17
N GLN A 91 1.00 16.62 -17.71
CA GLN A 91 1.50 17.66 -18.61
C GLN A 91 2.69 17.15 -19.44
N ASN A 92 3.60 16.41 -18.83
CA ASN A 92 4.71 15.76 -19.53
C ASN A 92 4.22 14.80 -20.63
N HIS A 93 3.15 14.03 -20.35
CA HIS A 93 2.50 13.17 -21.33
C HIS A 93 1.96 13.95 -22.54
N ILE A 94 1.30 15.08 -22.29
CA ILE A 94 0.73 15.95 -23.32
C ILE A 94 1.85 16.59 -24.16
N ASP A 95 2.87 17.15 -23.53
CA ASP A 95 3.98 17.86 -24.19
C ASP A 95 4.78 16.93 -25.10
N ARG A 96 4.95 15.68 -24.69
CA ARG A 96 5.61 14.65 -25.49
C ARG A 96 4.72 14.01 -26.53
N LYS A 97 3.44 14.37 -26.58
CA LYS A 97 2.43 13.76 -27.46
C LYS A 97 2.48 12.24 -27.40
N ALA A 98 2.62 11.71 -26.21
CA ALA A 98 2.70 10.28 -25.97
C ALA A 98 1.31 9.63 -26.13
N ASP A 99 1.28 8.39 -26.58
CA ASP A 99 0.07 7.55 -26.53
C ASP A 99 -0.10 6.98 -25.13
N ILE A 100 1.04 6.60 -24.50
CA ILE A 100 1.13 6.06 -23.15
C ILE A 100 2.36 6.68 -22.48
N THR A 101 2.26 7.04 -21.21
CA THR A 101 3.43 7.41 -20.39
C THR A 101 3.48 6.51 -19.16
N VAL A 102 4.65 5.94 -18.90
CA VAL A 102 4.92 5.05 -17.77
C VAL A 102 5.80 5.79 -16.77
N SER A 103 5.35 5.94 -15.53
CA SER A 103 6.21 6.43 -14.47
C SER A 103 7.23 5.36 -14.05
N CYS A 104 8.48 5.75 -13.88
CA CYS A 104 9.57 4.83 -13.59
C CYS A 104 10.62 5.42 -12.65
N VAL A 105 11.34 4.53 -11.97
CA VAL A 105 12.41 4.87 -11.02
C VAL A 105 13.67 4.05 -11.29
N PRO A 106 14.88 4.59 -11.06
CA PRO A 106 16.09 3.80 -11.01
C PRO A 106 16.08 2.87 -9.79
N VAL A 107 16.37 1.57 -9.97
CA VAL A 107 16.38 0.59 -8.86
C VAL A 107 17.77 0.11 -8.54
N VAL A 108 18.07 0.09 -7.25
CA VAL A 108 19.34 -0.36 -6.69
C VAL A 108 19.44 -1.88 -6.78
N LYS A 109 20.59 -2.38 -7.21
CA LYS A 109 20.89 -3.79 -7.15
C LYS A 109 21.11 -4.20 -5.69
N GLY A 110 20.11 -4.81 -5.06
CA GLY A 110 20.13 -5.46 -3.74
C GLY A 110 21.25 -5.02 -2.80
N LEU A 111 21.05 -3.98 -2.02
CA LEU A 111 21.87 -3.67 -0.86
C LEU A 111 21.01 -3.90 0.41
N PHE A 112 21.63 -4.38 1.44
CA PHE A 112 21.22 -5.01 2.71
C PHE A 112 19.99 -4.48 3.46
N PHE A 113 19.31 -3.40 3.02
CA PHE A 113 18.18 -2.79 3.72
C PHE A 113 16.92 -2.52 2.89
N VAL A 114 16.93 -2.82 1.57
CA VAL A 114 15.72 -2.76 0.74
C VAL A 114 15.49 -4.14 0.14
N THR A 115 14.47 -4.81 0.59
CA THR A 115 14.15 -6.21 0.26
C THR A 115 13.66 -6.41 -1.16
N CYS A 116 13.48 -5.36 -1.94
CA CYS A 116 13.00 -5.42 -3.30
C CYS A 116 14.15 -5.74 -4.27
N ARG A 117 14.03 -6.87 -4.93
CA ARG A 117 14.95 -7.25 -6.01
C ARG A 117 14.44 -6.65 -7.31
N ALA A 118 15.34 -6.20 -8.20
CA ALA A 118 14.94 -5.73 -9.53
C ALA A 118 14.07 -6.75 -10.29
N SER A 119 14.19 -8.04 -9.96
CA SER A 119 13.34 -9.14 -10.47
C SER A 119 11.89 -9.12 -10.01
N ASP A 120 11.53 -8.27 -9.07
CA ASP A 120 10.17 -8.20 -8.51
C ASP A 120 9.31 -7.17 -9.24
N TYR A 121 9.93 -6.36 -10.13
CA TYR A 121 9.31 -5.26 -10.87
C TYR A 121 9.29 -5.49 -12.38
N GLY A 122 8.39 -4.81 -13.05
CA GLY A 122 8.47 -4.56 -14.49
C GLY A 122 9.68 -3.65 -14.77
N LEU A 123 10.62 -4.10 -15.59
CA LEU A 123 11.80 -3.34 -15.97
C LEU A 123 11.65 -2.78 -17.38
N LEU A 124 12.23 -1.62 -17.62
CA LEU A 124 12.18 -0.96 -18.92
C LEU A 124 13.54 -0.45 -19.39
N LYS A 125 13.68 -0.35 -20.71
CA LYS A 125 14.74 0.40 -21.36
C LYS A 125 14.15 1.50 -22.19
N MET A 126 14.84 2.63 -22.26
CA MET A 126 14.43 3.77 -23.06
C MET A 126 15.58 4.22 -23.98
N ASP A 127 15.21 4.89 -25.04
CA ASP A 127 16.15 5.57 -25.93
C ASP A 127 16.62 6.91 -25.34
N ASN A 128 17.46 7.64 -26.08
CA ASN A 128 18.00 8.93 -25.65
C ASN A 128 16.95 10.05 -25.59
N ARG A 129 15.75 9.82 -26.14
CA ARG A 129 14.63 10.78 -26.13
C ARG A 129 13.63 10.49 -25.01
N GLY A 130 13.78 9.35 -24.31
CA GLY A 130 12.88 8.92 -23.25
C GLY A 130 11.77 7.97 -23.70
N ARG A 131 11.75 7.59 -24.99
CA ARG A 131 10.82 6.59 -25.50
C ARG A 131 11.21 5.20 -25.01
N ILE A 132 10.24 4.44 -24.49
CA ILE A 132 10.45 3.07 -24.05
C ILE A 132 10.60 2.16 -25.28
N ILE A 133 11.72 1.45 -25.36
CA ILE A 133 12.04 0.55 -26.47
C ILE A 133 11.95 -0.93 -26.09
N GLN A 134 11.94 -1.24 -24.79
CA GLN A 134 11.80 -2.59 -24.27
C GLN A 134 11.16 -2.53 -22.87
N PHE A 135 10.23 -3.44 -22.63
CA PHE A 135 9.62 -3.67 -21.32
C PHE A 135 9.61 -5.18 -21.01
N ALA A 136 9.94 -5.55 -19.77
CA ALA A 136 9.94 -6.93 -19.32
C ALA A 136 9.38 -7.03 -17.90
N GLU A 137 8.27 -7.74 -17.71
CA GLU A 137 7.65 -7.91 -16.40
C GLU A 137 8.39 -8.98 -15.60
N LYS A 138 8.89 -8.60 -14.43
CA LYS A 138 9.55 -9.46 -13.44
C LYS A 138 10.59 -10.42 -14.05
N PRO A 139 11.54 -9.91 -14.85
CA PRO A 139 12.51 -10.74 -15.56
C PRO A 139 13.44 -11.46 -14.59
N LYS A 140 13.88 -12.67 -14.94
CA LYS A 140 14.78 -13.49 -14.13
C LYS A 140 16.00 -13.96 -14.93
N GLY A 141 17.06 -14.33 -14.23
CA GLY A 141 18.22 -14.96 -14.84
C GLY A 141 18.89 -14.13 -15.94
N ALA A 142 18.92 -14.66 -17.17
CA ALA A 142 19.51 -14.03 -18.34
C ALA A 142 18.73 -12.78 -18.78
N ASP A 143 17.39 -12.84 -18.74
CA ASP A 143 16.50 -11.74 -19.13
C ASP A 143 16.67 -10.54 -18.19
N LEU A 144 16.84 -10.78 -16.88
CA LEU A 144 17.17 -9.71 -15.93
C LEU A 144 18.51 -9.06 -16.29
N LYS A 145 19.52 -9.85 -16.59
CA LYS A 145 20.83 -9.28 -16.99
C LYS A 145 20.74 -8.47 -18.28
N ALA A 146 19.88 -8.91 -19.21
CA ALA A 146 19.65 -8.19 -20.44
C ALA A 146 19.00 -6.81 -20.24
N MET A 147 18.21 -6.63 -19.15
CA MET A 147 17.54 -5.36 -18.84
C MET A 147 18.45 -4.29 -18.21
N LYS A 148 19.74 -4.53 -18.02
CA LYS A 148 20.68 -3.50 -17.53
C LYS A 148 20.76 -2.31 -18.48
N VAL A 149 20.84 -1.11 -17.89
CA VAL A 149 20.97 0.17 -18.58
C VAL A 149 22.04 1.04 -17.90
N ASP A 150 22.59 1.96 -18.66
CA ASP A 150 23.45 3.02 -18.11
C ASP A 150 22.58 4.16 -17.57
N THR A 151 22.39 4.16 -16.25
CA THR A 151 21.55 5.14 -15.57
C THR A 151 22.26 6.48 -15.32
N THR A 152 23.55 6.65 -15.68
CA THR A 152 24.21 7.98 -15.69
C THR A 152 23.48 8.94 -16.62
N ARG A 153 22.90 8.42 -17.70
CA ARG A 153 22.07 9.20 -18.65
C ARG A 153 20.82 9.81 -18.02
N LEU A 154 20.41 9.31 -16.86
CA LEU A 154 19.29 9.82 -16.07
C LEU A 154 19.73 10.90 -15.07
N GLY A 155 21.00 11.27 -15.08
CA GLY A 155 21.59 12.26 -14.19
C GLY A 155 22.06 11.70 -12.85
N LEU A 156 22.15 10.35 -12.71
CA LEU A 156 22.79 9.73 -11.55
C LEU A 156 24.31 9.86 -11.63
N SER A 157 24.97 10.00 -10.49
CA SER A 157 26.42 9.92 -10.42
C SER A 157 26.92 8.53 -10.87
N PRO A 158 28.15 8.39 -11.35
CA PRO A 158 28.71 7.09 -11.74
C PRO A 158 28.63 6.03 -10.63
N GLN A 159 28.74 6.45 -9.36
CA GLN A 159 28.64 5.56 -8.21
C GLN A 159 27.19 5.09 -7.96
N GLU A 160 26.23 5.97 -8.12
CA GLU A 160 24.79 5.64 -8.02
C GLU A 160 24.34 4.78 -9.19
N ALA A 161 24.80 5.08 -10.41
CA ALA A 161 24.48 4.30 -11.60
C ALA A 161 24.99 2.85 -11.52
N MET A 162 26.17 2.63 -10.95
CA MET A 162 26.67 1.27 -10.69
C MET A 162 25.80 0.51 -9.68
N LYS A 163 25.23 1.21 -8.70
CA LYS A 163 24.32 0.62 -7.72
C LYS A 163 22.92 0.38 -8.29
N SER A 164 22.46 1.24 -9.21
CA SER A 164 21.10 1.25 -9.76
C SER A 164 21.08 1.00 -11.28
N PRO A 165 21.49 -0.18 -11.75
CA PRO A 165 21.63 -0.47 -13.17
C PRO A 165 20.32 -0.85 -13.87
N TYR A 166 19.18 -0.68 -13.24
CA TYR A 166 17.86 -1.00 -13.79
C TYR A 166 16.91 0.17 -13.63
N ILE A 167 15.91 0.22 -14.50
CA ILE A 167 14.80 1.19 -14.41
C ILE A 167 13.52 0.37 -14.23
N ALA A 168 12.83 0.57 -13.10
CA ALA A 168 11.58 -0.11 -12.77
C ALA A 168 10.36 0.76 -13.12
N SER A 169 9.32 0.12 -13.63
CA SER A 169 8.00 0.71 -13.72
C SER A 169 7.38 0.83 -12.32
N MET A 170 6.80 1.98 -12.03
CA MET A 170 6.05 2.20 -10.79
C MET A 170 4.62 1.66 -10.85
N GLY A 171 4.17 1.07 -11.96
CA GLY A 171 2.76 0.69 -12.13
C GLY A 171 1.80 1.88 -12.21
N VAL A 172 2.30 3.06 -12.53
CA VAL A 172 1.55 4.31 -12.67
C VAL A 172 1.64 4.77 -14.12
N TYR A 173 0.49 5.00 -14.75
CA TYR A 173 0.39 5.22 -16.18
C TYR A 173 -0.49 6.40 -16.53
N VAL A 174 -0.17 7.11 -17.62
CA VAL A 174 -1.09 7.99 -18.32
C VAL A 174 -1.33 7.43 -19.71
N PHE A 175 -2.60 7.32 -20.10
CA PHE A 175 -3.01 6.88 -21.43
C PHE A 175 -3.83 7.96 -22.11
N ARG A 176 -3.65 8.12 -23.40
CA ARG A 176 -4.71 8.73 -24.22
C ARG A 176 -5.95 7.84 -24.15
N THR A 177 -7.12 8.46 -24.00
CA THR A 177 -8.39 7.73 -23.83
C THR A 177 -8.72 6.83 -25.01
N ASP A 178 -8.53 7.32 -26.23
CA ASP A 178 -8.79 6.57 -27.46
C ASP A 178 -7.88 5.31 -27.56
N ILE A 179 -6.61 5.46 -27.21
CA ILE A 179 -5.65 4.34 -27.20
C ILE A 179 -6.02 3.30 -26.14
N LEU A 180 -6.30 3.73 -24.90
CA LEU A 180 -6.67 2.81 -23.83
C LEU A 180 -7.93 2.01 -24.17
N LEU A 181 -8.97 2.68 -24.67
CA LEU A 181 -10.20 2.00 -25.07
C LEU A 181 -9.99 1.03 -26.24
N ASN A 182 -9.13 1.41 -27.20
CA ASN A 182 -8.76 0.50 -28.30
C ASN A 182 -8.05 -0.76 -27.77
N LEU A 183 -7.05 -0.59 -26.90
CA LEU A 183 -6.29 -1.70 -26.31
C LEU A 183 -7.20 -2.66 -25.53
N LEU A 184 -8.08 -2.13 -24.66
CA LEU A 184 -8.91 -2.95 -23.79
C LEU A 184 -10.10 -3.61 -24.52
N ARG A 185 -10.73 -2.91 -25.48
CA ARG A 185 -11.93 -3.43 -26.15
C ARG A 185 -11.66 -4.29 -27.36
N TRP A 186 -10.62 -3.93 -28.11
CA TRP A 186 -10.43 -4.52 -29.43
C TRP A 186 -9.12 -5.30 -29.56
N ARG A 187 -8.03 -4.77 -29.00
CA ARG A 187 -6.72 -5.36 -29.22
C ARG A 187 -6.41 -6.49 -28.22
N TYR A 188 -6.70 -6.25 -26.94
CA TYR A 188 -6.41 -7.19 -25.85
C TYR A 188 -7.60 -7.34 -24.89
N PRO A 189 -8.78 -7.78 -25.36
CA PRO A 189 -10.01 -7.79 -24.57
C PRO A 189 -10.01 -8.83 -23.45
N THR A 190 -9.07 -9.77 -23.46
CA THR A 190 -8.92 -10.82 -22.43
C THR A 190 -7.78 -10.53 -21.46
N SER A 191 -7.02 -9.46 -21.68
CA SER A 191 -5.90 -9.09 -20.81
C SER A 191 -6.39 -8.58 -19.46
N ASN A 192 -5.70 -9.00 -18.39
CA ASN A 192 -6.07 -8.67 -17.00
C ASN A 192 -4.99 -7.91 -16.24
N ASP A 193 -3.84 -7.64 -16.89
CA ASP A 193 -2.71 -7.01 -16.25
C ASP A 193 -2.01 -6.03 -17.20
N PHE A 194 -1.87 -4.76 -16.77
CA PHE A 194 -1.20 -3.74 -17.55
C PHE A 194 0.30 -4.04 -17.74
N GLY A 195 0.98 -4.42 -16.65
CA GLY A 195 2.43 -4.60 -16.64
C GLY A 195 2.89 -5.83 -17.42
N SER A 196 2.20 -6.96 -17.28
CA SER A 196 2.61 -8.22 -17.92
C SER A 196 2.05 -8.42 -19.32
N GLU A 197 0.88 -7.84 -19.64
CA GLU A 197 0.16 -8.18 -20.87
C GLU A 197 0.00 -6.99 -21.82
N ILE A 198 -0.31 -5.80 -21.34
CA ILE A 198 -0.64 -4.65 -22.18
C ILE A 198 0.60 -3.82 -22.52
N ILE A 199 1.35 -3.35 -21.53
CA ILE A 199 2.49 -2.44 -21.76
C ILE A 199 3.58 -3.07 -22.63
N PRO A 200 4.01 -4.35 -22.41
CA PRO A 200 5.04 -4.96 -23.25
C PRO A 200 4.69 -4.98 -24.73
N LEU A 201 3.40 -5.18 -25.05
CA LEU A 201 2.90 -5.22 -26.41
C LEU A 201 2.69 -3.80 -26.96
N ALA A 202 2.15 -2.90 -26.14
CA ALA A 202 1.93 -1.50 -26.52
C ALA A 202 3.24 -0.77 -26.89
N VAL A 203 4.36 -1.11 -26.25
CA VAL A 203 5.70 -0.56 -26.58
C VAL A 203 6.09 -0.81 -28.04
N MET A 204 5.62 -1.89 -28.63
CA MET A 204 5.93 -2.24 -30.03
C MET A 204 5.06 -1.47 -31.04
N GLU A 205 3.86 -1.04 -30.65
CA GLU A 205 2.85 -0.51 -31.57
C GLU A 205 2.58 0.99 -31.38
N HIS A 206 2.89 1.53 -30.20
CA HIS A 206 2.54 2.90 -29.78
C HIS A 206 3.74 3.74 -29.37
N ASN A 207 3.55 5.05 -29.29
CA ASN A 207 4.52 5.96 -28.68
C ASN A 207 4.41 5.88 -27.16
N VAL A 208 5.24 5.03 -26.54
CA VAL A 208 5.29 4.84 -25.07
C VAL A 208 6.48 5.58 -24.51
N GLU A 209 6.24 6.60 -23.68
CA GLU A 209 7.27 7.45 -23.08
C GLU A 209 7.50 7.10 -21.60
N ALA A 210 8.72 7.31 -21.13
CA ALA A 210 9.08 7.15 -19.74
C ALA A 210 9.05 8.51 -19.02
N PHE A 211 8.40 8.56 -17.87
CA PHE A 211 8.48 9.67 -16.93
C PHE A 211 9.35 9.27 -15.73
N LEU A 212 10.51 9.90 -15.59
CA LEU A 212 11.44 9.60 -14.51
C LEU A 212 10.98 10.27 -13.21
N PHE A 213 10.50 9.49 -12.28
CA PHE A 213 10.19 9.92 -10.92
C PHE A 213 11.48 9.93 -10.07
N ARG A 214 11.70 10.99 -9.29
CA ARG A 214 12.96 11.22 -8.57
C ARG A 214 12.84 11.26 -7.06
N ASP A 215 11.64 11.00 -6.56
CA ASP A 215 11.37 11.01 -5.13
C ASP A 215 11.19 9.59 -4.58
N TYR A 216 10.85 9.48 -3.29
CA TYR A 216 10.64 8.19 -2.65
C TYR A 216 9.48 7.42 -3.27
N TRP A 217 9.73 6.16 -3.58
CA TRP A 217 8.73 5.20 -4.02
C TRP A 217 9.03 3.82 -3.45
N GLU A 218 8.01 3.12 -2.98
CA GLU A 218 8.09 1.75 -2.49
C GLU A 218 6.82 0.96 -2.83
N ASP A 219 7.01 -0.26 -3.35
CA ASP A 219 5.97 -1.26 -3.53
C ASP A 219 5.73 -1.95 -2.18
N ILE A 220 4.53 -1.78 -1.62
CA ILE A 220 4.11 -2.32 -0.32
C ILE A 220 3.11 -3.49 -0.48
N GLY A 221 3.10 -4.15 -1.64
CA GLY A 221 2.20 -5.25 -1.99
C GLY A 221 2.45 -6.57 -1.27
N THR A 222 3.48 -6.67 -0.42
CA THR A 222 3.70 -7.84 0.44
C THR A 222 3.59 -7.47 1.92
N ILE A 223 3.23 -8.43 2.78
CA ILE A 223 3.17 -8.21 4.24
C ILE A 223 4.50 -7.66 4.76
N LYS A 224 5.61 -8.17 4.27
CA LYS A 224 6.94 -7.71 4.69
C LYS A 224 7.20 -6.27 4.29
N THR A 225 7.01 -5.91 3.01
CA THR A 225 7.24 -4.54 2.53
C THR A 225 6.27 -3.55 3.15
N PHE A 226 5.00 -3.94 3.33
CA PHE A 226 4.02 -3.16 4.06
C PHE A 226 4.45 -2.88 5.50
N TYR A 227 4.88 -3.91 6.23
CA TYR A 227 5.36 -3.77 7.60
C TYR A 227 6.61 -2.89 7.67
N GLU A 228 7.62 -3.15 6.83
CA GLU A 228 8.89 -2.40 6.80
C GLU A 228 8.67 -0.93 6.44
N ALA A 229 7.82 -0.62 5.47
CA ALA A 229 7.49 0.76 5.09
C ALA A 229 6.81 1.52 6.24
N ASN A 230 5.87 0.87 6.96
CA ASN A 230 5.25 1.47 8.13
C ASN A 230 6.26 1.68 9.27
N MET A 231 7.07 0.67 9.59
CA MET A 231 8.07 0.80 10.65
C MET A 231 9.12 1.87 10.33
N GLY A 232 9.50 2.04 9.06
CA GLY A 232 10.39 3.11 8.61
C GLY A 232 9.88 4.53 8.90
N LEU A 233 8.58 4.71 9.14
CA LEU A 233 8.01 6.00 9.57
C LEU A 233 8.34 6.35 11.03
N THR A 234 8.73 5.37 11.84
CA THR A 234 9.10 5.58 13.25
C THR A 234 10.59 5.89 13.43
N GLU A 235 11.38 5.84 12.36
CA GLU A 235 12.81 6.20 12.40
C GLU A 235 13.00 7.71 12.61
N GLU A 236 14.13 8.11 13.13
CA GLU A 236 14.48 9.52 13.36
C GLU A 236 14.46 10.36 12.07
N PHE A 237 14.89 9.76 10.95
CA PHE A 237 14.86 10.37 9.61
C PHE A 237 14.09 9.46 8.64
N PRO A 238 12.75 9.53 8.65
CA PRO A 238 11.93 8.70 7.78
C PRO A 238 12.13 9.10 6.31
N LYS A 239 12.20 8.12 5.42
CA LYS A 239 12.34 8.36 3.98
C LYS A 239 11.08 8.97 3.36
N PHE A 240 9.94 8.78 3.98
CA PHE A 240 8.66 9.33 3.56
C PHE A 240 8.06 10.17 4.68
N GLU A 241 7.64 11.38 4.35
CA GLU A 241 6.98 12.29 5.29
C GLU A 241 5.55 12.59 4.83
N PHE A 242 4.60 12.55 5.77
CA PHE A 242 3.19 12.84 5.46
C PHE A 242 2.90 14.32 5.30
N TYR A 243 3.65 15.19 5.99
CA TYR A 243 3.44 16.62 5.90
C TYR A 243 4.26 17.24 4.77
N ASP A 244 3.54 17.74 3.75
CA ASP A 244 4.12 18.56 2.70
C ASP A 244 3.11 19.67 2.35
N PRO A 245 3.44 20.94 2.59
CA PRO A 245 2.54 22.05 2.30
C PRO A 245 2.34 22.29 0.79
N LYS A 246 3.26 21.83 -0.06
CA LYS A 246 3.19 22.02 -1.51
C LYS A 246 2.33 20.96 -2.18
N THR A 247 2.44 19.71 -1.72
CA THR A 247 1.71 18.55 -2.24
C THR A 247 1.00 17.80 -1.12
N PRO A 248 -0.07 18.38 -0.51
CA PRO A 248 -0.73 17.80 0.63
C PRO A 248 -1.41 16.48 0.27
N ILE A 249 -1.32 15.50 1.17
CA ILE A 249 -2.11 14.27 1.08
C ILE A 249 -3.51 14.55 1.62
N PHE A 250 -4.53 14.24 0.80
CA PHE A 250 -5.92 14.39 1.22
C PHE A 250 -6.35 13.20 2.07
N THR A 251 -6.76 13.49 3.31
CA THR A 251 -7.38 12.51 4.21
C THR A 251 -8.77 12.99 4.60
N SER A 252 -9.69 12.06 4.85
CA SER A 252 -11.01 12.40 5.37
C SER A 252 -10.87 12.95 6.80
N PRO A 253 -11.57 14.06 7.16
CA PRO A 253 -11.55 14.55 8.53
C PRO A 253 -12.15 13.50 9.48
N ARG A 254 -11.45 13.25 10.60
CA ARG A 254 -11.91 12.37 11.66
C ARG A 254 -12.17 13.18 12.91
N PHE A 255 -13.38 13.08 13.42
CA PHE A 255 -13.81 13.76 14.65
C PHE A 255 -13.53 12.85 15.84
N LEU A 256 -12.25 12.65 16.16
CA LEU A 256 -11.79 11.81 17.26
C LEU A 256 -11.31 12.68 18.43
N PRO A 257 -11.46 12.21 19.69
CA PRO A 257 -10.87 12.88 20.83
C PRO A 257 -9.32 12.83 20.77
N PRO A 258 -8.63 13.70 21.48
CA PRO A 258 -7.19 13.57 21.69
C PRO A 258 -6.85 12.21 22.31
N THR A 259 -5.67 11.69 21.99
CA THR A 259 -5.13 10.48 22.63
C THR A 259 -4.80 10.75 24.09
N LYS A 260 -5.23 9.86 24.98
CA LYS A 260 -4.96 9.90 26.41
C LYS A 260 -3.85 8.92 26.77
N ILE A 261 -2.75 9.43 27.37
CA ILE A 261 -1.59 8.67 27.80
C ILE A 261 -1.40 8.86 29.30
N GLU A 262 -1.43 7.76 30.05
CA GLU A 262 -1.30 7.74 31.52
C GLU A 262 -0.09 6.86 31.90
N GLN A 263 0.98 7.49 32.43
CA GLN A 263 2.19 6.82 32.97
C GLN A 263 2.83 5.80 32.00
N CYS A 264 2.94 6.14 30.70
CA CYS A 264 3.47 5.25 29.68
C CYS A 264 4.92 5.61 29.31
N GLN A 265 5.69 4.60 28.89
CA GLN A 265 6.98 4.79 28.23
C GLN A 265 6.77 4.68 26.71
N VAL A 266 6.96 5.78 25.98
CA VAL A 266 6.82 5.84 24.52
C VAL A 266 8.16 6.25 23.91
N VAL A 267 8.71 5.43 23.02
CA VAL A 267 10.01 5.65 22.36
C VAL A 267 9.92 5.25 20.90
N ASP A 268 10.34 6.14 19.98
CA ASP A 268 10.35 5.91 18.52
C ASP A 268 9.01 5.35 18.02
N ALA A 269 7.91 6.04 18.33
CA ALA A 269 6.58 5.52 18.09
C ALA A 269 5.64 6.57 17.51
N ILE A 270 4.69 6.13 16.70
CA ILE A 270 3.59 6.95 16.19
C ILE A 270 2.30 6.50 16.86
N ILE A 271 1.59 7.42 17.49
CA ILE A 271 0.30 7.15 18.15
C ILE A 271 -0.78 8.01 17.50
N SER A 272 -1.79 7.37 16.93
CA SER A 272 -2.92 8.02 16.27
C SER A 272 -3.92 8.62 17.26
N HIS A 273 -4.93 9.33 16.75
CA HIS A 273 -5.95 9.99 17.55
C HIS A 273 -6.88 9.01 18.27
N GLY A 274 -7.43 9.46 19.38
CA GLY A 274 -8.47 8.74 20.10
C GLY A 274 -8.03 7.47 20.81
N CYS A 275 -6.73 7.31 21.06
CA CYS A 275 -6.20 6.16 21.78
C CYS A 275 -6.25 6.33 23.29
N PHE A 276 -6.31 5.21 24.02
CA PHE A 276 -6.20 5.14 25.49
C PHE A 276 -5.05 4.22 25.87
N LEU A 277 -3.98 4.79 26.42
CA LEU A 277 -2.78 4.07 26.85
C LEU A 277 -2.60 4.26 28.35
N ARG A 278 -2.52 3.15 29.11
CA ARG A 278 -2.39 3.18 30.57
C ARG A 278 -1.22 2.32 31.03
N GLU A 279 -0.26 2.93 31.73
CA GLU A 279 0.89 2.26 32.36
C GLU A 279 1.54 1.20 31.45
N CYS A 280 1.78 1.55 30.17
CA CYS A 280 2.28 0.64 29.15
C CYS A 280 3.60 1.11 28.55
N SER A 281 4.27 0.22 27.82
CA SER A 281 5.50 0.51 27.08
C SER A 281 5.29 0.31 25.61
N VAL A 282 5.53 1.35 24.79
CA VAL A 282 5.43 1.32 23.31
C VAL A 282 6.77 1.75 22.76
N LYS A 283 7.46 0.83 22.06
CA LYS A 283 8.80 1.06 21.50
C LYS A 283 8.85 0.66 20.04
N HIS A 284 9.38 1.54 19.19
CA HIS A 284 9.50 1.32 17.76
C HIS A 284 8.22 0.67 17.22
N SER A 285 7.09 1.38 17.35
CA SER A 285 5.76 0.83 17.09
C SER A 285 4.78 1.89 16.63
N ILE A 286 3.78 1.46 15.88
CA ILE A 286 2.68 2.32 15.43
C ILE A 286 1.40 1.84 16.10
N VAL A 287 0.66 2.77 16.70
CA VAL A 287 -0.60 2.53 17.36
C VAL A 287 -1.70 3.28 16.60
N GLY A 288 -2.53 2.53 15.89
CA GLY A 288 -3.63 3.06 15.08
C GLY A 288 -4.74 3.68 15.92
N GLU A 289 -5.67 4.37 15.26
CA GLU A 289 -6.74 5.12 15.90
C GLU A 289 -7.66 4.26 16.79
N ARG A 290 -8.22 4.87 17.82
CA ARG A 290 -9.12 4.24 18.81
C ARG A 290 -8.52 3.03 19.53
N SER A 291 -7.20 2.85 19.48
CA SER A 291 -6.55 1.73 20.17
C SER A 291 -6.64 1.87 21.69
N ARG A 292 -6.80 0.73 22.36
CA ARG A 292 -6.77 0.63 23.82
C ARG A 292 -5.66 -0.33 24.25
N LEU A 293 -4.74 0.20 25.07
CA LEU A 293 -3.67 -0.57 25.73
C LEU A 293 -3.86 -0.46 27.23
N ASP A 294 -4.03 -1.60 27.89
CA ASP A 294 -4.25 -1.68 29.34
C ASP A 294 -2.91 -1.80 30.11
N TYR A 295 -2.94 -1.83 31.42
CA TYR A 295 -1.79 -1.84 32.35
C TYR A 295 -0.78 -2.93 32.02
N GLY A 296 0.51 -2.59 32.02
CA GLY A 296 1.60 -3.53 31.84
C GLY A 296 1.77 -4.06 30.42
N VAL A 297 1.07 -3.49 29.43
CA VAL A 297 1.22 -3.88 28.02
C VAL A 297 2.60 -3.44 27.51
N GLU A 298 3.31 -4.33 26.83
CA GLU A 298 4.58 -4.07 26.16
C GLU A 298 4.43 -4.31 24.65
N LEU A 299 4.49 -3.24 23.86
CA LEU A 299 4.59 -3.30 22.39
C LEU A 299 6.01 -2.98 21.96
N LYS A 300 6.58 -3.82 21.12
CA LYS A 300 7.86 -3.57 20.45
C LYS A 300 7.81 -4.04 19.01
N ASP A 301 8.35 -3.23 18.10
CA ASP A 301 8.38 -3.56 16.66
C ASP A 301 6.96 -4.03 16.21
N THR A 302 5.93 -3.25 16.52
CA THR A 302 4.54 -3.67 16.34
C THR A 302 3.73 -2.61 15.62
N LEU A 303 3.00 -3.01 14.59
CA LEU A 303 2.02 -2.21 13.88
C LEU A 303 0.61 -2.61 14.32
N MET A 304 -0.07 -1.75 15.06
CA MET A 304 -1.46 -1.93 15.46
C MET A 304 -2.36 -1.03 14.62
N MET A 305 -3.28 -1.63 13.86
CA MET A 305 -4.17 -0.93 12.92
C MET A 305 -5.28 -0.13 13.59
N GLY A 306 -5.60 -0.44 14.85
CA GLY A 306 -6.58 0.28 15.63
C GLY A 306 -7.97 -0.34 15.66
N ALA A 307 -8.99 0.49 15.82
CA ALA A 307 -10.38 0.07 15.88
C ALA A 307 -11.30 1.02 15.09
N ASP A 308 -12.40 0.47 14.58
CA ASP A 308 -13.39 1.23 13.81
C ASP A 308 -14.37 1.99 14.71
N TYR A 309 -14.55 1.54 15.93
CA TYR A 309 -15.48 2.12 16.90
C TYR A 309 -14.97 1.98 18.34
N TYR A 310 -15.58 2.74 19.25
CA TYR A 310 -15.35 2.62 20.68
C TYR A 310 -16.36 1.68 21.33
N GLN A 311 -15.89 0.88 22.27
CA GLN A 311 -16.76 0.20 23.24
C GLN A 311 -16.90 1.11 24.46
N THR A 312 -18.12 1.29 24.97
CA THR A 312 -18.37 2.04 26.20
C THR A 312 -17.87 1.28 27.43
N GLU A 313 -17.59 1.99 28.53
CA GLU A 313 -17.14 1.34 29.76
C GLU A 313 -18.17 0.30 30.30
N SER A 314 -19.47 0.54 30.08
CA SER A 314 -20.52 -0.42 30.43
C SER A 314 -20.50 -1.68 29.58
N GLU A 315 -20.28 -1.54 28.26
CA GLU A 315 -20.11 -2.67 27.34
C GLU A 315 -18.87 -3.49 27.70
N ILE A 316 -17.75 -2.81 27.98
CA ILE A 316 -16.50 -3.47 28.41
C ILE A 316 -16.73 -4.26 29.70
N ALA A 317 -17.40 -3.65 30.70
CA ALA A 317 -17.70 -4.31 31.97
C ALA A 317 -18.59 -5.55 31.76
N SER A 318 -19.62 -5.46 30.92
CA SER A 318 -20.50 -6.58 30.58
C SER A 318 -19.74 -7.71 29.88
N LEU A 319 -18.91 -7.38 28.88
CA LEU A 319 -18.09 -8.37 28.19
C LEU A 319 -17.14 -9.11 29.14
N LEU A 320 -16.48 -8.39 30.05
CA LEU A 320 -15.59 -8.96 31.04
C LEU A 320 -16.34 -9.85 32.06
N ALA A 321 -17.56 -9.46 32.46
CA ALA A 321 -18.41 -10.27 33.35
C ALA A 321 -18.84 -11.59 32.69
N GLU A 322 -19.03 -11.57 31.37
CA GLU A 322 -19.37 -12.78 30.57
C GLU A 322 -18.12 -13.62 30.21
N GLY A 323 -16.93 -13.19 30.61
CA GLY A 323 -15.66 -13.86 30.25
C GLY A 323 -15.21 -13.58 28.81
N ASN A 324 -15.79 -12.60 28.16
CA ASN A 324 -15.41 -12.14 26.83
C ASN A 324 -14.29 -11.10 26.88
N ILE A 325 -13.50 -11.01 25.81
CA ILE A 325 -12.37 -10.08 25.68
C ILE A 325 -12.82 -8.84 24.88
N PRO A 326 -12.66 -7.62 25.42
CA PRO A 326 -12.97 -6.40 24.69
C PRO A 326 -11.94 -6.09 23.61
N ILE A 327 -12.26 -5.16 22.70
CA ILE A 327 -11.34 -4.67 21.67
C ILE A 327 -10.15 -3.98 22.34
N GLY A 328 -8.94 -4.27 21.84
CA GLY A 328 -7.68 -3.74 22.36
C GLY A 328 -6.79 -4.81 22.95
N ILE A 329 -5.87 -4.41 23.81
CA ILE A 329 -4.86 -5.28 24.40
C ILE A 329 -5.01 -5.29 25.92
N GLY A 330 -5.25 -6.47 26.47
CA GLY A 330 -5.41 -6.69 27.90
C GLY A 330 -4.11 -6.64 28.69
N ARG A 331 -4.22 -6.57 30.01
CA ARG A 331 -3.13 -6.33 30.97
C ARG A 331 -1.98 -7.31 30.80
N ASN A 332 -0.75 -6.81 31.10
CA ASN A 332 0.51 -7.56 31.14
C ASN A 332 0.84 -8.32 29.84
N THR A 333 0.22 -7.96 28.73
CA THR A 333 0.42 -8.62 27.43
C THR A 333 1.67 -8.08 26.74
N LYS A 334 2.50 -9.00 26.20
CA LYS A 334 3.76 -8.66 25.52
C LYS A 334 3.69 -9.06 24.05
N ILE A 335 3.91 -8.09 23.17
CA ILE A 335 3.82 -8.28 21.72
C ILE A 335 5.08 -7.74 21.06
N ARG A 336 5.64 -8.54 20.12
CA ARG A 336 6.83 -8.17 19.37
C ARG A 336 6.77 -8.66 17.93
N ASN A 337 7.26 -7.85 16.99
CA ASN A 337 7.35 -8.15 15.56
C ASN A 337 5.99 -8.66 15.02
N CYS A 338 4.97 -7.81 15.15
CA CYS A 338 3.58 -8.18 14.92
C CYS A 338 2.83 -7.09 14.16
N ILE A 339 1.90 -7.51 13.31
CA ILE A 339 0.82 -6.67 12.79
C ILE A 339 -0.46 -7.09 13.53
N ILE A 340 -1.17 -6.13 14.10
CA ILE A 340 -2.45 -6.35 14.77
C ILE A 340 -3.51 -5.65 13.93
N ASP A 341 -4.35 -6.43 13.26
CA ASP A 341 -5.39 -5.90 12.40
C ASP A 341 -6.56 -5.30 13.18
N LYS A 342 -7.48 -4.64 12.50
CA LYS A 342 -8.55 -3.84 13.09
C LYS A 342 -9.46 -4.65 14.00
N ASN A 343 -9.89 -4.02 15.08
CA ASN A 343 -10.86 -4.58 16.03
C ASN A 343 -10.41 -5.89 16.72
N ALA A 344 -9.11 -6.19 16.71
CA ALA A 344 -8.56 -7.35 17.38
C ALA A 344 -8.77 -7.26 18.91
N LYS A 345 -9.06 -8.43 19.51
CA LYS A 345 -9.35 -8.60 20.93
C LYS A 345 -8.27 -9.47 21.54
N ILE A 346 -7.35 -8.87 22.28
CA ILE A 346 -6.20 -9.59 22.85
C ILE A 346 -6.33 -9.60 24.36
N GLY A 347 -6.39 -10.80 24.93
CA GLY A 347 -6.57 -11.03 26.36
C GLY A 347 -5.38 -10.57 27.19
N LYS A 348 -5.52 -10.71 28.49
CA LYS A 348 -4.45 -10.40 29.48
C LYS A 348 -3.41 -11.50 29.55
N ASP A 349 -2.21 -11.15 30.04
CA ASP A 349 -1.12 -12.07 30.30
C ASP A 349 -0.68 -12.88 29.06
N ALA A 350 -0.97 -12.37 27.84
CA ALA A 350 -0.60 -13.02 26.59
C ALA A 350 0.84 -12.67 26.17
N VAL A 351 1.54 -13.62 25.53
CA VAL A 351 2.88 -13.41 24.99
C VAL A 351 2.87 -13.77 23.50
N ILE A 352 2.90 -12.74 22.64
CA ILE A 352 2.85 -12.87 21.17
C ILE A 352 4.23 -12.50 20.63
N VAL A 353 5.11 -13.48 20.55
CA VAL A 353 6.49 -13.32 20.11
C VAL A 353 6.88 -14.54 19.29
N ASN A 354 7.33 -14.36 18.06
CA ASN A 354 7.83 -15.44 17.20
C ASN A 354 9.25 -15.87 17.65
N LYS A 355 9.35 -16.57 18.79
CA LYS A 355 10.62 -17.00 19.41
C LYS A 355 11.38 -18.01 18.55
N ASP A 356 10.66 -18.86 17.80
CA ASP A 356 11.22 -19.96 17.01
C ASP A 356 11.61 -19.52 15.59
N GLY A 357 11.43 -18.26 15.24
CA GLY A 357 11.78 -17.73 13.92
C GLY A 357 10.99 -18.36 12.78
N VAL A 358 9.75 -18.78 13.03
CA VAL A 358 8.85 -19.38 12.03
C VAL A 358 8.64 -18.38 10.92
N GLN A 359 8.92 -18.74 9.67
CA GLN A 359 8.78 -17.84 8.54
C GLN A 359 7.36 -17.82 7.99
N GLU A 360 6.69 -18.97 7.91
CA GLU A 360 5.36 -19.10 7.35
C GLU A 360 4.50 -20.03 8.22
N ALA A 361 3.29 -19.60 8.58
CA ALA A 361 2.30 -20.41 9.26
C ALA A 361 0.89 -19.88 9.00
N ASP A 362 -0.08 -20.79 8.84
CA ASP A 362 -1.51 -20.47 8.73
C ASP A 362 -2.27 -21.03 9.92
N ARG A 363 -2.85 -20.13 10.73
CA ARG A 363 -3.60 -20.45 11.95
C ARG A 363 -4.84 -19.58 12.09
N PRO A 364 -5.74 -19.55 11.09
CA PRO A 364 -6.92 -18.69 11.13
C PRO A 364 -7.86 -19.04 12.29
N ASP A 365 -7.98 -20.32 12.64
CA ASP A 365 -8.80 -20.76 13.77
C ASP A 365 -8.25 -20.28 15.13
N ASP A 366 -6.95 -20.04 15.21
CA ASP A 366 -6.27 -19.44 16.36
C ASP A 366 -6.22 -17.91 16.28
N GLY A 367 -6.78 -17.31 15.24
CA GLY A 367 -6.84 -15.86 15.01
C GLY A 367 -5.56 -15.23 14.48
N PHE A 368 -4.62 -15.99 13.89
CA PHE A 368 -3.40 -15.41 13.35
C PHE A 368 -2.80 -16.21 12.19
N TYR A 369 -1.88 -15.59 11.48
CA TYR A 369 -0.93 -16.25 10.56
C TYR A 369 0.46 -15.63 10.69
N ILE A 370 1.50 -16.25 10.09
CA ILE A 370 2.85 -15.71 10.04
C ILE A 370 3.29 -15.65 8.58
N ARG A 371 3.86 -14.51 8.17
CA ARG A 371 4.46 -14.29 6.85
C ARG A 371 5.81 -13.60 7.02
N SER A 372 6.84 -14.17 6.42
CA SER A 372 8.23 -13.65 6.50
C SER A 372 8.68 -13.39 7.94
N GLY A 373 8.29 -14.24 8.86
CA GLY A 373 8.61 -14.14 10.29
C GLY A 373 7.78 -13.14 11.08
N ILE A 374 6.91 -12.36 10.45
CA ILE A 374 6.02 -11.39 11.09
C ILE A 374 4.73 -12.10 11.49
N THR A 375 4.32 -11.95 12.74
CA THR A 375 3.01 -12.46 13.21
C THR A 375 1.92 -11.48 12.86
N ILE A 376 0.84 -11.95 12.27
CA ILE A 376 -0.32 -11.12 11.91
C ILE A 376 -1.55 -11.62 12.66
N ILE A 377 -2.08 -10.81 13.57
CA ILE A 377 -3.35 -11.05 14.24
C ILE A 377 -4.46 -10.58 13.31
N LEU A 378 -5.42 -11.47 13.02
CA LEU A 378 -6.48 -11.20 12.06
C LEU A 378 -7.49 -10.17 12.57
N GLU A 379 -8.17 -9.53 11.63
CA GLU A 379 -9.29 -8.62 11.93
C GLU A 379 -10.33 -9.31 12.82
N LYS A 380 -10.77 -8.59 13.86
CA LYS A 380 -11.77 -9.07 14.84
C LYS A 380 -11.39 -10.37 15.58
N ALA A 381 -10.17 -10.88 15.38
CA ALA A 381 -9.72 -12.10 16.05
C ALA A 381 -9.70 -11.93 17.56
N THR A 382 -9.93 -13.05 18.26
CA THR A 382 -9.85 -13.12 19.73
C THR A 382 -8.67 -14.00 20.14
N ILE A 383 -7.68 -13.40 20.79
CA ILE A 383 -6.56 -14.10 21.43
C ILE A 383 -6.86 -14.24 22.93
N LYS A 384 -6.95 -15.45 23.40
CA LYS A 384 -7.38 -15.76 24.79
C LYS A 384 -6.34 -15.33 25.83
N ASP A 385 -6.79 -15.12 27.05
CA ASP A 385 -5.94 -14.86 28.21
C ASP A 385 -4.84 -15.91 28.37
N GLY A 386 -3.63 -15.49 28.78
CA GLY A 386 -2.50 -16.37 29.03
C GLY A 386 -1.98 -17.09 27.77
N THR A 387 -2.36 -16.66 26.58
CA THR A 387 -1.86 -17.27 25.34
C THR A 387 -0.37 -17.03 25.19
N GLU A 388 0.45 -18.09 25.25
CA GLU A 388 1.85 -18.07 24.85
C GLU A 388 2.00 -18.65 23.44
N LYS A 389 2.53 -17.92 22.50
CA LYS A 389 2.79 -18.40 21.11
C LYS A 389 4.19 -18.03 20.65
N PRO A 390 4.91 -18.95 19.98
CA PRO A 390 4.57 -20.36 19.70
C PRO A 390 5.37 -21.34 20.56
N ARG A 391 4.73 -22.37 21.10
CA ARG A 391 5.42 -23.62 21.48
C ARG A 391 5.47 -24.54 20.27
N ARG A 392 6.55 -25.37 20.13
CA ARG A 392 6.81 -26.36 19.07
C ARG A 392 5.54 -26.93 18.45
N TRP A 393 5.28 -26.61 17.19
CA TRP A 393 4.13 -27.10 16.43
C TRP A 393 4.54 -28.30 15.59
N ARG A 394 3.85 -29.43 15.73
CA ARG A 394 3.94 -30.55 14.78
C ARG A 394 3.36 -30.09 13.45
N GLN A 395 4.18 -30.16 12.39
CA GLN A 395 3.76 -29.90 11.01
C GLN A 395 2.67 -30.89 10.60
N HIS A 396 1.46 -30.41 10.35
CA HIS A 396 0.50 -31.09 9.49
C HIS A 396 0.52 -30.33 8.16
N TYR A 397 1.14 -30.95 7.16
CA TYR A 397 1.08 -30.46 5.79
C TYR A 397 -0.32 -30.67 5.24
N ILE A 398 -1.03 -29.60 4.91
CA ILE A 398 -2.10 -29.60 3.91
C ILE A 398 -1.65 -28.67 2.79
N LEU A 399 -1.19 -29.26 1.73
CA LEU A 399 -0.92 -28.60 0.45
C LEU A 399 -2.26 -28.20 -0.19
N ASN A 400 -2.59 -26.92 -0.15
CA ASN A 400 -3.52 -26.33 -1.12
C ASN A 400 -2.96 -24.99 -1.59
N LYS A 401 -2.32 -25.03 -2.75
CA LYS A 401 -1.92 -23.85 -3.51
C LYS A 401 -3.18 -23.14 -4.02
N LYS A 402 -3.60 -22.06 -3.36
CA LYS A 402 -4.29 -20.94 -4.00
C LYS A 402 -3.75 -19.68 -3.34
N GLN A 403 -3.11 -18.83 -4.13
CA GLN A 403 -2.71 -17.49 -3.74
C GLN A 403 -3.95 -16.71 -3.28
N VAL A 404 -4.02 -16.46 -1.99
CA VAL A 404 -4.97 -15.48 -1.43
C VAL A 404 -4.20 -14.18 -1.32
N VAL A 405 -4.39 -13.30 -2.26
CA VAL A 405 -4.02 -11.89 -2.12
C VAL A 405 -5.09 -11.27 -1.24
N SER A 406 -4.80 -11.10 0.05
CA SER A 406 -5.65 -10.36 0.97
C SER A 406 -5.57 -8.88 0.63
N VAL A 407 -6.62 -8.36 0.02
CA VAL A 407 -6.81 -6.92 -0.11
C VAL A 407 -7.30 -6.41 1.25
N LEU A 408 -6.42 -5.72 1.97
CA LEU A 408 -6.82 -4.96 3.16
C LEU A 408 -7.68 -3.77 2.71
N TYR A 409 -8.93 -3.78 3.06
CA TYR A 409 -9.85 -2.68 2.86
C TYR A 409 -9.59 -1.59 3.89
N VAL A 410 -9.50 -0.37 3.43
CA VAL A 410 -9.68 0.83 4.25
C VAL A 410 -10.88 1.57 3.67
N ASP A 411 -12.00 1.56 4.42
CA ASP A 411 -13.16 2.41 4.16
C ASP A 411 -12.86 3.87 4.51
#